data_6189ac8f661074098cf0f2b1c134dd65
#
_entry.id   6189ac8f661074098cf0f2b1c134dd65
#
_cell.length_a   1.000
_cell.length_b   1.000
_cell.length_c   1.000
_cell.angle_alpha   90.00
_cell.angle_beta   90.00
_cell.angle_gamma   90.00
#
_symmetry.space_group_name_H-M   'P 1'
#
loop_
_entity.id
_entity.type
_entity.pdbx_description
1 polymer ?
#
loop_
_entity_poly.entity_id
_entity_poly.type
_entity_poly.pdbx_seq_one_letter_code
_entity_poly.pdbx_strand_id
1 'polypeptide(L)'
;MRQWFTAIIGILVVLGSAAAQTPQPFPRPTTPQSPAPSPPATARPAQPPASSATPPPAPVDPATPSEATLGFPIYPGAQFIASYDAGRGQRYYIFGSTTAFADLVTYYRTILKDKGNLVFENPPTHMFEVGKFNNDTMAFPPGVTIKDFTSGGSQGYANPKPGAQPARFPSVIMIVPAPPGAAAQR
;
A
#
# COMPACT_ATOMS: atom_id res chain seq x y z
N MET A 1 -37.86 27.38 51.59
CA MET A 1 -36.81 26.90 52.53
C MET A 1 -35.65 26.42 51.68
N ARG A 2 -34.53 27.13 51.80
CA ARG A 2 -33.30 26.91 51.03
C ARG A 2 -32.46 25.87 51.78
N GLN A 3 -31.97 24.83 51.11
CA GLN A 3 -30.86 24.02 51.62
C GLN A 3 -29.75 23.90 50.55
N TRP A 4 -28.64 24.46 50.86
CA TRP A 4 -27.38 24.43 50.12
C TRP A 4 -26.63 23.18 50.55
N PHE A 5 -26.26 22.30 49.60
CA PHE A 5 -25.28 21.23 49.86
C PHE A 5 -23.97 21.60 49.18
N THR A 6 -22.99 21.96 50.02
CA THR A 6 -21.61 22.20 49.65
C THR A 6 -20.90 20.82 49.54
N ALA A 7 -20.55 20.38 48.36
CA ALA A 7 -19.71 19.19 48.17
C ALA A 7 -18.25 19.66 48.06
N ILE A 8 -17.43 19.26 49.04
CA ILE A 8 -15.98 19.46 49.05
C ILE A 8 -15.37 18.30 48.24
N ILE A 9 -14.79 18.59 47.07
CA ILE A 9 -14.01 17.64 46.30
C ILE A 9 -12.56 17.76 46.76
N GLY A 10 -12.09 16.73 47.52
CA GLY A 10 -10.69 16.57 47.88
C GLY A 10 -9.86 16.12 46.67
N ILE A 11 -8.93 16.96 46.24
CA ILE A 11 -7.94 16.60 45.21
C ILE A 11 -6.80 15.84 45.87
N LEU A 12 -6.71 14.56 45.56
CA LEU A 12 -5.59 13.69 45.95
C LEU A 12 -4.46 13.87 44.93
N VAL A 13 -3.42 14.63 45.30
CA VAL A 13 -2.21 14.78 44.48
C VAL A 13 -1.31 13.58 44.74
N VAL A 14 -1.24 12.66 43.79
CA VAL A 14 -0.26 11.55 43.79
C VAL A 14 1.03 12.06 43.13
N LEU A 15 2.05 12.35 43.96
CA LEU A 15 3.42 12.62 43.51
C LEU A 15 4.05 11.28 43.03
N GLY A 16 4.00 11.00 41.76
CA GLY A 16 4.75 9.93 41.13
C GLY A 16 6.22 10.32 40.95
N SER A 17 7.13 9.64 41.66
CA SER A 17 8.58 9.81 41.48
C SER A 17 9.00 9.30 40.12
N ALA A 18 9.37 10.19 39.18
CA ALA A 18 9.99 9.83 37.93
C ALA A 18 11.44 9.37 38.20
N ALA A 19 11.68 8.07 38.10
CA ALA A 19 13.04 7.54 38.07
C ALA A 19 13.69 7.93 36.73
N ALA A 20 14.69 8.81 36.80
CA ALA A 20 15.48 9.17 35.63
C ALA A 20 16.30 7.95 35.17
N GLN A 21 15.95 7.39 34.02
CA GLN A 21 16.76 6.38 33.36
C GLN A 21 18.00 7.05 32.78
N THR A 22 19.18 6.66 33.27
CA THR A 22 20.48 7.05 32.68
C THR A 22 20.59 6.45 31.27
N PRO A 23 20.90 7.26 30.23
CA PRO A 23 21.11 6.74 28.89
C PRO A 23 22.28 5.77 28.88
N GLN A 24 22.07 4.57 28.38
CA GLN A 24 23.19 3.62 28.15
C GLN A 24 24.02 4.10 26.96
N PRO A 25 25.36 4.06 27.04
CA PRO A 25 26.22 4.40 25.93
C PRO A 25 26.03 3.41 24.79
N PHE A 26 25.84 3.94 23.58
CA PHE A 26 25.79 3.12 22.36
C PHE A 26 27.08 2.35 22.16
N PRO A 27 27.03 1.08 21.67
CA PRO A 27 28.22 0.34 21.28
C PRO A 27 28.99 1.13 20.24
N ARG A 28 30.31 1.34 20.50
CA ARG A 28 31.18 2.04 19.56
C ARG A 28 31.33 1.15 18.31
N PRO A 29 31.20 1.69 17.08
CA PRO A 29 31.47 0.94 15.86
C PRO A 29 32.90 0.46 15.87
N THR A 30 33.10 -0.85 15.74
CA THR A 30 34.40 -1.43 15.46
C THR A 30 34.84 -0.98 14.07
N THR A 31 36.01 -0.39 13.99
CA THR A 31 36.67 0.07 12.76
C THR A 31 36.68 -1.07 11.73
N PRO A 32 36.26 -0.84 10.47
CA PRO A 32 36.39 -1.86 9.44
C PRO A 32 37.88 -2.11 9.16
N GLN A 33 38.27 -3.37 9.32
CA GLN A 33 39.60 -3.83 8.95
C GLN A 33 39.74 -3.73 7.43
N SER A 34 40.77 -3.02 6.96
CA SER A 34 41.08 -2.83 5.55
C SER A 34 41.29 -4.20 4.87
N PRO A 35 40.66 -4.49 3.72
CA PRO A 35 40.92 -5.74 3.00
C PRO A 35 42.34 -5.75 2.43
N ALA A 36 43.00 -6.88 2.58
CA ALA A 36 44.29 -7.14 1.95
C ALA A 36 44.18 -7.09 0.41
N PRO A 37 45.22 -6.66 -0.32
CA PRO A 37 45.21 -6.56 -1.77
C PRO A 37 45.03 -7.95 -2.42
N SER A 38 43.99 -8.07 -3.27
CA SER A 38 43.74 -9.26 -4.07
C SER A 38 44.80 -9.43 -5.18
N PRO A 39 45.19 -10.67 -5.53
CA PRO A 39 46.10 -10.93 -6.65
C PRO A 39 45.48 -10.50 -8.00
N PRO A 40 46.30 -10.21 -9.03
CA PRO A 40 45.83 -9.77 -10.34
C PRO A 40 44.96 -10.84 -11.00
N ALA A 41 43.75 -10.46 -11.38
CA ALA A 41 42.84 -11.33 -12.11
C ALA A 41 43.36 -11.55 -13.53
N THR A 42 43.62 -12.81 -13.87
CA THR A 42 43.91 -13.27 -15.24
C THR A 42 42.70 -12.96 -16.12
N ALA A 43 42.92 -12.25 -17.21
CA ALA A 43 41.90 -11.89 -18.19
C ALA A 43 41.20 -13.13 -18.74
N ARG A 44 39.91 -13.29 -18.46
CA ARG A 44 39.03 -14.29 -19.04
C ARG A 44 38.63 -13.81 -20.45
N PRO A 45 38.65 -14.66 -21.47
CA PRO A 45 38.19 -14.28 -22.82
C PRO A 45 36.75 -13.79 -22.79
N ALA A 46 36.51 -12.72 -23.55
CA ALA A 46 35.17 -12.14 -23.69
C ALA A 46 34.17 -13.19 -24.24
N GLN A 47 33.17 -13.48 -23.45
CA GLN A 47 32.02 -14.30 -23.86
C GLN A 47 31.11 -13.43 -24.76
N PRO A 48 30.57 -13.97 -25.87
CA PRO A 48 29.62 -13.27 -26.73
C PRO A 48 28.39 -12.79 -25.89
N PRO A 49 27.76 -11.66 -26.26
CA PRO A 49 26.57 -11.21 -25.53
C PRO A 49 25.49 -12.28 -25.58
N ALA A 50 25.14 -12.80 -24.42
CA ALA A 50 24.00 -13.69 -24.27
C ALA A 50 22.76 -12.93 -24.69
N SER A 51 22.05 -13.43 -25.70
CA SER A 51 20.73 -12.97 -26.09
C SER A 51 19.86 -12.85 -24.84
N SER A 52 19.31 -11.65 -24.62
CA SER A 52 18.37 -11.37 -23.52
C SER A 52 17.13 -12.24 -23.72
N ALA A 53 17.15 -13.45 -23.19
CA ALA A 53 15.95 -14.25 -23.06
C ALA A 53 15.04 -13.50 -22.06
N THR A 54 13.86 -13.10 -22.53
CA THR A 54 12.78 -12.60 -21.66
C THR A 54 12.60 -13.61 -20.53
N PRO A 55 12.67 -13.20 -19.25
CA PRO A 55 12.45 -14.12 -18.15
C PRO A 55 11.07 -14.78 -18.33
N PRO A 56 10.93 -16.09 -18.08
CA PRO A 56 9.61 -16.72 -18.08
C PRO A 56 8.71 -15.99 -17.09
N PRO A 57 7.41 -15.79 -17.40
CA PRO A 57 6.48 -15.17 -16.47
C PRO A 57 6.51 -15.94 -15.15
N ALA A 58 6.68 -15.20 -14.06
CA ALA A 58 6.66 -15.77 -12.72
C ALA A 58 5.36 -16.56 -12.51
N PRO A 59 5.38 -17.71 -11.78
CA PRO A 59 4.17 -18.45 -11.47
C PRO A 59 3.13 -17.54 -10.84
N VAL A 60 1.99 -17.36 -11.49
CA VAL A 60 0.87 -16.58 -10.92
C VAL A 60 0.28 -17.41 -9.79
N ASP A 61 0.34 -16.88 -8.57
CA ASP A 61 -0.38 -17.43 -7.43
C ASP A 61 -1.87 -17.47 -7.79
N PRO A 62 -2.55 -18.64 -7.74
CA PRO A 62 -3.96 -18.76 -8.09
C PRO A 62 -4.88 -17.89 -7.20
N ALA A 63 -4.38 -17.40 -6.07
CA ALA A 63 -5.07 -16.43 -5.22
C ALA A 63 -4.96 -14.97 -5.73
N THR A 64 -4.10 -14.69 -6.71
CA THR A 64 -3.93 -13.34 -7.26
C THR A 64 -5.07 -13.04 -8.24
N PRO A 65 -5.88 -12.00 -8.00
CA PRO A 65 -6.98 -11.66 -8.88
C PRO A 65 -6.46 -11.19 -10.25
N SER A 66 -7.17 -11.58 -11.31
CA SER A 66 -6.90 -11.12 -12.66
C SER A 66 -7.73 -9.86 -12.99
N GLU A 67 -7.33 -9.14 -14.03
CA GLU A 67 -8.13 -8.02 -14.56
C GLU A 67 -9.54 -8.45 -14.96
N ALA A 68 -9.70 -9.66 -15.49
CA ALA A 68 -11.01 -10.23 -15.82
C ALA A 68 -11.89 -10.43 -14.58
N THR A 69 -11.29 -10.83 -13.45
CA THR A 69 -12.00 -10.98 -12.16
C THR A 69 -12.37 -9.63 -11.57
N LEU A 70 -11.49 -8.64 -11.71
CA LEU A 70 -11.71 -7.31 -11.15
C LEU A 70 -12.62 -6.43 -12.00
N GLY A 71 -12.66 -6.65 -13.31
CA GLY A 71 -13.29 -5.75 -14.28
C GLY A 71 -12.54 -4.43 -14.46
N PHE A 72 -11.33 -4.33 -13.92
CA PHE A 72 -10.46 -3.16 -13.98
C PHE A 72 -9.06 -3.58 -14.39
N PRO A 73 -8.32 -2.72 -15.12
CA PRO A 73 -6.92 -2.95 -15.38
C PRO A 73 -6.09 -2.81 -14.10
N ILE A 74 -5.15 -3.73 -13.94
CA ILE A 74 -4.14 -3.69 -12.88
C ILE A 74 -2.95 -2.90 -13.41
N TYR A 75 -2.41 -1.98 -12.61
CA TYR A 75 -1.22 -1.23 -13.02
C TYR A 75 -0.05 -2.19 -13.27
N PRO A 76 0.67 -2.06 -14.41
CA PRO A 76 1.82 -2.93 -14.71
C PRO A 76 2.87 -2.91 -13.60
N GLY A 77 3.24 -4.09 -13.09
CA GLY A 77 4.20 -4.21 -11.99
C GLY A 77 3.63 -3.98 -10.59
N ALA A 78 2.34 -3.70 -10.44
CA ALA A 78 1.69 -3.68 -9.13
C ALA A 78 1.64 -5.11 -8.55
N GLN A 79 1.97 -5.23 -7.26
CA GLN A 79 2.01 -6.52 -6.55
C GLN A 79 0.75 -6.68 -5.71
N PHE A 80 0.07 -7.81 -5.87
CA PHE A 80 -1.06 -8.15 -5.02
C PHE A 80 -0.62 -8.35 -3.57
N ILE A 81 -1.24 -7.61 -2.67
CA ILE A 81 -0.96 -7.64 -1.23
C ILE A 81 -1.95 -8.53 -0.51
N ALA A 82 -3.24 -8.18 -0.59
CA ALA A 82 -4.32 -8.85 0.13
C ALA A 82 -5.69 -8.55 -0.48
N SER A 83 -6.69 -9.35 -0.09
CA SER A 83 -8.09 -9.01 -0.32
C SER A 83 -8.90 -9.20 0.95
N TYR A 84 -9.92 -8.35 1.12
CA TYR A 84 -10.81 -8.36 2.28
C TYR A 84 -12.25 -8.38 1.83
N ASP A 85 -13.11 -8.98 2.62
CA ASP A 85 -14.56 -8.90 2.42
C ASP A 85 -15.01 -7.44 2.64
N ALA A 86 -15.72 -6.90 1.67
CA ALA A 86 -16.29 -5.56 1.70
C ALA A 86 -17.77 -5.56 2.10
N GLY A 87 -18.37 -6.73 2.23
CA GLY A 87 -19.79 -6.90 2.43
C GLY A 87 -20.59 -6.98 1.13
N ARG A 88 -21.80 -7.51 1.19
CA ARG A 88 -22.74 -7.66 0.05
C ARG A 88 -22.13 -8.38 -1.17
N GLY A 89 -21.23 -9.35 -0.93
CA GLY A 89 -20.55 -10.10 -1.99
C GLY A 89 -19.43 -9.34 -2.71
N GLN A 90 -19.12 -8.14 -2.28
CA GLN A 90 -17.96 -7.39 -2.78
C GLN A 90 -16.70 -7.68 -1.98
N ARG A 91 -15.54 -7.44 -2.58
CA ARG A 91 -14.23 -7.54 -1.94
C ARG A 91 -13.38 -6.33 -2.28
N TYR A 92 -12.55 -5.92 -1.34
CA TYR A 92 -11.41 -5.04 -1.62
C TYR A 92 -10.23 -5.86 -2.08
N TYR A 93 -9.56 -5.41 -3.11
CA TYR A 93 -8.29 -5.96 -3.57
C TYR A 93 -7.23 -4.87 -3.47
N ILE A 94 -6.15 -5.17 -2.75
CA ILE A 94 -5.10 -4.21 -2.44
C ILE A 94 -3.83 -4.62 -3.17
N PHE A 95 -3.26 -3.66 -3.91
CA PHE A 95 -2.01 -3.83 -4.64
C PHE A 95 -1.02 -2.75 -4.20
N GLY A 96 0.24 -3.14 -4.00
CA GLY A 96 1.33 -2.23 -3.76
C GLY A 96 2.06 -1.89 -5.05
N SER A 97 2.48 -0.65 -5.20
CA SER A 97 3.27 -0.20 -6.33
C SER A 97 4.47 0.61 -5.87
N THR A 98 5.59 0.44 -6.56
CA THR A 98 6.79 1.29 -6.40
C THR A 98 6.70 2.58 -7.20
N THR A 99 5.68 2.71 -8.04
CA THR A 99 5.42 3.90 -8.86
C THR A 99 4.90 5.05 -8.00
N ALA A 100 5.29 6.25 -8.35
CA ALA A 100 4.84 7.46 -7.67
C ALA A 100 3.31 7.63 -7.78
N PHE A 101 2.71 8.18 -6.73
CA PHE A 101 1.28 8.43 -6.66
C PHE A 101 0.73 9.21 -7.88
N ALA A 102 1.41 10.28 -8.30
CA ALA A 102 0.99 11.11 -9.41
C ALA A 102 0.94 10.35 -10.76
N ASP A 103 1.88 9.45 -10.97
CA ASP A 103 1.94 8.63 -12.20
C ASP A 103 0.82 7.61 -12.23
N LEU A 104 0.51 6.98 -11.09
CA LEU A 104 -0.63 6.08 -10.95
C LEU A 104 -1.96 6.81 -11.19
N VAL A 105 -2.12 8.01 -10.65
CA VAL A 105 -3.31 8.84 -10.89
C VAL A 105 -3.45 9.17 -12.37
N THR A 106 -2.37 9.56 -13.03
CA THR A 106 -2.36 9.86 -14.47
C THR A 106 -2.73 8.63 -15.30
N TYR A 107 -2.17 7.46 -14.97
CA TYR A 107 -2.50 6.20 -15.62
C TYR A 107 -3.99 5.89 -15.52
N TYR A 108 -4.55 5.86 -14.31
CA TYR A 108 -5.96 5.51 -14.11
C TYR A 108 -6.91 6.57 -14.68
N ARG A 109 -6.56 7.84 -14.62
CA ARG A 109 -7.32 8.92 -15.28
C ARG A 109 -7.39 8.68 -16.78
N THR A 110 -6.31 8.23 -17.41
CA THR A 110 -6.25 7.97 -18.85
C THR A 110 -7.08 6.77 -19.26
N ILE A 111 -6.96 5.64 -18.54
CA ILE A 111 -7.62 4.39 -18.95
C ILE A 111 -9.08 4.31 -18.53
N LEU A 112 -9.48 5.06 -17.48
CA LEU A 112 -10.85 5.07 -16.96
C LEU A 112 -11.68 6.26 -17.49
N LYS A 113 -11.10 7.15 -18.32
CA LYS A 113 -11.74 8.40 -18.79
C LYS A 113 -13.17 8.26 -19.32
N ASP A 114 -13.46 7.13 -19.99
CA ASP A 114 -14.76 6.87 -20.60
C ASP A 114 -15.69 6.01 -19.70
N LYS A 115 -15.15 5.45 -18.63
CA LYS A 115 -15.84 4.49 -17.76
C LYS A 115 -15.90 4.91 -16.30
N GLY A 116 -14.95 5.75 -15.87
CA GLY A 116 -14.79 6.15 -14.48
C GLY A 116 -14.76 7.65 -14.30
N ASN A 117 -15.45 8.11 -13.26
CA ASN A 117 -15.42 9.50 -12.85
C ASN A 117 -14.48 9.68 -11.66
N LEU A 118 -13.62 10.69 -11.72
CA LEU A 118 -12.83 11.11 -10.55
C LEU A 118 -13.78 11.82 -9.58
N VAL A 119 -14.12 11.15 -8.48
CA VAL A 119 -15.08 11.64 -7.48
C VAL A 119 -14.42 12.22 -6.24
N PHE A 120 -13.15 11.91 -6.02
CA PHE A 120 -12.37 12.47 -4.91
C PHE A 120 -10.94 12.74 -5.37
N GLU A 121 -10.50 14.00 -5.24
CA GLU A 121 -9.18 14.47 -5.63
C GLU A 121 -8.60 15.37 -4.54
N ASN A 122 -8.12 14.75 -3.49
CA ASN A 122 -7.41 15.46 -2.44
C ASN A 122 -6.24 14.58 -1.95
N PRO A 123 -4.97 14.99 -2.18
CA PRO A 123 -3.84 14.22 -1.67
C PRO A 123 -3.98 13.96 -0.16
N PRO A 124 -3.64 12.78 0.32
CA PRO A 124 -2.93 11.69 -0.39
C PRO A 124 -3.82 10.64 -1.07
N THR A 125 -5.04 10.97 -1.44
CA THR A 125 -5.99 9.98 -1.99
C THR A 125 -6.68 10.52 -3.23
N HIS A 126 -6.74 9.70 -4.30
CA HIS A 126 -7.61 9.90 -5.45
C HIS A 126 -8.52 8.69 -5.62
N MET A 127 -9.80 8.93 -5.90
CA MET A 127 -10.81 7.88 -6.08
C MET A 127 -11.52 8.04 -7.41
N PHE A 128 -11.54 6.97 -8.19
CA PHE A 128 -12.27 6.84 -9.44
C PHE A 128 -13.42 5.87 -9.23
N GLU A 129 -14.65 6.33 -9.39
CA GLU A 129 -15.84 5.47 -9.40
C GLU A 129 -16.16 5.03 -10.82
N VAL A 130 -16.51 3.75 -10.99
CA VAL A 130 -16.87 3.17 -12.28
C VAL A 130 -18.24 2.56 -12.20
N GLY A 131 -19.15 3.11 -12.97
CA GLY A 131 -20.55 2.70 -12.95
C GLY A 131 -21.36 3.39 -11.84
N LYS A 132 -22.61 2.98 -11.71
CA LYS A 132 -23.54 3.58 -10.77
C LYS A 132 -23.56 2.79 -9.46
N PHE A 133 -23.41 3.49 -8.35
CA PHE A 133 -23.57 2.90 -7.02
C PHE A 133 -25.04 2.53 -6.76
N ASN A 134 -25.27 1.35 -6.21
CA ASN A 134 -26.59 0.88 -5.80
C ASN A 134 -26.55 0.49 -4.31
N ASN A 135 -27.23 1.26 -3.48
CA ASN A 135 -27.30 1.06 -2.03
C ASN A 135 -27.86 -0.30 -1.60
N ASP A 136 -28.72 -0.91 -2.42
CA ASP A 136 -29.39 -2.17 -2.06
C ASP A 136 -28.45 -3.38 -2.26
N THR A 137 -27.61 -3.33 -3.28
CA THR A 137 -26.80 -4.46 -3.71
C THR A 137 -25.30 -4.27 -3.50
N MET A 138 -24.84 -3.05 -3.20
CA MET A 138 -23.43 -2.72 -3.05
C MET A 138 -23.14 -2.16 -1.67
N ALA A 139 -22.02 -2.56 -1.09
CA ALA A 139 -21.48 -1.98 0.15
C ALA A 139 -20.64 -0.74 -0.14
N PHE A 140 -19.95 -0.75 -1.31
CA PHE A 140 -19.08 0.33 -1.75
C PHE A 140 -19.22 0.58 -3.25
N PRO A 141 -19.03 1.83 -3.71
CA PRO A 141 -18.97 2.13 -5.13
C PRO A 141 -17.86 1.30 -5.81
N PRO A 142 -18.16 0.63 -6.95
CA PRO A 142 -17.12 -0.01 -7.74
C PRO A 142 -16.13 1.02 -8.24
N GLY A 143 -14.83 0.73 -8.10
CA GLY A 143 -13.85 1.72 -8.51
C GLY A 143 -12.42 1.40 -8.12
N VAL A 144 -11.56 2.38 -8.38
CA VAL A 144 -10.13 2.34 -8.07
C VAL A 144 -9.78 3.51 -7.17
N THR A 145 -9.20 3.21 -6.02
CA THR A 145 -8.66 4.23 -5.11
C THR A 145 -7.15 4.12 -5.06
N ILE A 146 -6.47 5.24 -5.26
CA ILE A 146 -5.01 5.34 -5.19
C ILE A 146 -4.66 6.16 -3.96
N LYS A 147 -3.70 5.65 -3.17
CA LYS A 147 -3.21 6.31 -1.95
C LYS A 147 -1.71 6.47 -1.98
N ASP A 148 -1.26 7.67 -1.61
CA ASP A 148 0.14 7.95 -1.31
C ASP A 148 0.42 7.62 0.17
N PHE A 149 1.28 6.64 0.39
CA PHE A 149 1.73 6.26 1.72
C PHE A 149 3.06 6.90 2.12
N THR A 150 3.60 7.79 1.30
CA THR A 150 4.78 8.61 1.63
C THR A 150 4.40 10.03 2.03
N SER A 151 3.16 10.42 1.83
CA SER A 151 2.62 11.70 2.26
C SER A 151 2.79 11.87 3.78
N GLY A 152 3.21 13.06 4.21
CA GLY A 152 3.45 13.35 5.62
C GLY A 152 4.71 12.71 6.22
N GLY A 153 5.66 12.24 5.38
CA GLY A 153 6.95 11.71 5.83
C GLY A 153 6.93 10.23 6.23
N SER A 154 5.85 9.50 5.91
CA SER A 154 5.80 8.05 6.10
C SER A 154 6.75 7.33 5.15
N GLN A 155 7.28 6.18 5.58
CA GLN A 155 8.18 5.35 4.77
C GLN A 155 7.45 4.46 3.74
N GLY A 156 6.16 4.58 3.60
CA GLY A 156 5.36 3.75 2.72
C GLY A 156 4.61 2.61 3.44
N TYR A 157 3.71 1.96 2.71
CA TYR A 157 2.94 0.82 3.17
C TYR A 157 3.82 -0.42 3.29
N ALA A 158 3.85 -1.06 4.44
CA ALA A 158 4.68 -2.24 4.66
C ALA A 158 4.20 -3.43 3.80
N ASN A 159 5.15 -4.12 3.15
CA ASN A 159 4.82 -5.37 2.48
C ASN A 159 4.54 -6.45 3.55
N PRO A 160 3.35 -7.07 3.56
CA PRO A 160 3.01 -8.05 4.58
C PRO A 160 3.72 -9.39 4.41
N LYS A 161 4.34 -9.63 3.24
CA LYS A 161 5.08 -10.87 2.98
C LYS A 161 6.50 -10.75 3.55
N PRO A 162 6.89 -11.54 4.57
CA PRO A 162 8.23 -11.48 5.14
C PRO A 162 9.32 -11.71 4.10
N GLY A 163 10.31 -10.84 4.06
CA GLY A 163 11.43 -10.94 3.12
C GLY A 163 11.13 -10.56 1.66
N ALA A 164 9.89 -10.22 1.33
CA ALA A 164 9.52 -9.81 -0.02
C ALA A 164 10.11 -8.43 -0.39
N GLN A 165 10.33 -8.24 -1.68
CA GLN A 165 10.78 -6.97 -2.24
C GLN A 165 9.66 -6.38 -3.13
N PRO A 166 9.44 -5.07 -3.03
CA PRO A 166 10.04 -4.14 -2.07
C PRO A 166 9.51 -4.38 -0.65
N ALA A 167 10.28 -4.02 0.36
CA ALA A 167 9.84 -4.12 1.76
C ALA A 167 8.70 -3.15 2.10
N ARG A 168 8.57 -2.05 1.34
CA ARG A 168 7.51 -1.05 1.45
C ARG A 168 7.12 -0.51 0.10
N PHE A 169 5.86 -0.11 -0.01
CA PHE A 169 5.29 0.49 -1.21
C PHE A 169 5.01 1.97 -0.95
N PRO A 170 5.54 2.91 -1.77
CA PRO A 170 5.18 4.31 -1.67
C PRO A 170 3.70 4.56 -1.97
N SER A 171 3.14 3.77 -2.87
CA SER A 171 1.74 3.92 -3.29
C SER A 171 0.97 2.60 -3.20
N VAL A 172 -0.31 2.70 -2.90
CA VAL A 172 -1.23 1.57 -2.84
C VAL A 172 -2.43 1.84 -3.73
N ILE A 173 -2.84 0.81 -4.47
CA ILE A 173 -4.01 0.79 -5.32
C ILE A 173 -5.03 -0.15 -4.67
N MET A 174 -6.22 0.35 -4.39
CA MET A 174 -7.33 -0.45 -3.89
C MET A 174 -8.41 -0.52 -4.97
N ILE A 175 -8.81 -1.74 -5.33
CA ILE A 175 -9.84 -2.00 -6.33
C ILE A 175 -11.03 -2.66 -5.67
N VAL A 176 -12.23 -2.11 -5.92
CA VAL A 176 -13.50 -2.71 -5.54
C VAL A 176 -14.27 -3.02 -6.82
N PRO A 177 -14.39 -4.28 -7.24
CA PRO A 177 -15.17 -4.64 -8.41
C PRO A 177 -16.67 -4.46 -8.16
N ALA A 178 -17.43 -4.35 -9.25
CA ALA A 178 -18.88 -4.47 -9.18
C ALA A 178 -19.25 -5.88 -8.68
N PRO A 179 -20.32 -6.02 -7.89
CA PRO A 179 -20.77 -7.35 -7.47
C PRO A 179 -21.20 -8.18 -8.68
N PRO A 180 -21.13 -9.51 -8.57
CA PRO A 180 -21.61 -10.40 -9.63
C PRO A 180 -23.05 -10.05 -10.03
N GLY A 181 -23.32 -9.91 -11.33
CA GLY A 181 -24.64 -9.54 -11.87
C GLY A 181 -24.91 -8.05 -12.05
N ALA A 182 -24.13 -7.15 -11.44
CA ALA A 182 -24.30 -5.69 -11.63
C ALA A 182 -23.83 -5.22 -13.03
N ALA A 183 -22.98 -5.96 -13.69
CA ALA A 183 -22.51 -5.65 -15.05
C ALA A 183 -23.61 -5.80 -16.13
N ALA A 184 -24.71 -6.46 -15.85
CA ALA A 184 -25.83 -6.69 -16.78
C ALA A 184 -26.83 -5.52 -16.83
N GLN A 185 -26.64 -4.47 -16.04
CA GLN A 185 -27.56 -3.32 -15.93
C GLN A 185 -27.03 -2.04 -16.60
N ARG A 186 -26.21 -2.19 -17.66
CA ARG A 186 -25.76 -1.07 -18.48
C ARG A 186 -26.67 -0.83 -19.66
#